data_788a487530c8fc4ad2921cb387c2a08c
#
_entry.id   788a487530c8fc4ad2921cb387c2a08c
#
_cell.length_a   1.000
_cell.length_b   1.000
_cell.length_c   1.000
_cell.angle_alpha   90.00
_cell.angle_beta   90.00
_cell.angle_gamma   90.00
#
_symmetry.space_group_name_H-M   'P 1'
#
loop_
_entity.id
_entity.type
_entity.pdbx_description
1 polymer ?
#
loop_
_entity_poly.entity_id
_entity_poly.type
_entity_poly.pdbx_seq_one_letter_code
_entity_poly.pdbx_strand_id
1 'polypeptide(L)'
;NVYCTTCCIARCQRYPHRRKHHKYWKGKPAPLKFGDQITADHIVAYSERSMGVTGDHAAVVFGDRAIGYFEGFPLVGKTTSNTCHALRLWAGSDKIVRAWTDNSPELIATMNASKVVHDRSTQGQPQTNG
;
A
#
# COMPACT_ATOMS: atom_id res chain seq x y z
N ASN A 1 -4.57 -0.51 -31.06
CA ASN A 1 -5.63 -1.36 -31.60
C ASN A 1 -6.55 -1.77 -30.44
N VAL A 2 -7.80 -1.28 -30.47
CA VAL A 2 -8.78 -1.45 -29.38
C VAL A 2 -9.16 -2.92 -29.15
N TYR A 3 -8.84 -3.79 -30.13
CA TYR A 3 -9.18 -5.21 -30.14
C TYR A 3 -7.96 -6.15 -30.08
N CYS A 4 -6.84 -5.68 -29.54
CA CYS A 4 -5.70 -6.58 -29.35
C CYS A 4 -6.05 -7.68 -28.34
N THR A 5 -6.17 -8.92 -28.82
CA THR A 5 -6.51 -10.10 -27.99
C THR A 5 -5.57 -10.25 -26.80
N THR A 6 -4.26 -10.03 -26.99
CA THR A 6 -3.26 -10.10 -25.92
C THR A 6 -3.50 -9.04 -24.86
N CYS A 7 -3.83 -7.79 -25.27
CA CYS A 7 -4.15 -6.72 -24.35
C CYS A 7 -5.47 -6.98 -23.60
N CYS A 8 -6.46 -7.57 -24.28
CA CYS A 8 -7.72 -7.96 -23.64
C CYS A 8 -7.49 -9.06 -22.61
N ILE A 9 -6.72 -10.10 -22.96
CA ILE A 9 -6.39 -11.20 -22.04
C ILE A 9 -5.58 -10.68 -20.85
N ALA A 10 -4.60 -9.80 -21.06
CA ALA A 10 -3.80 -9.22 -19.97
C ALA A 10 -4.62 -8.33 -19.04
N ARG A 11 -5.71 -7.70 -19.53
CA ARG A 11 -6.61 -6.86 -18.73
C ARG A 11 -7.81 -7.60 -18.17
N CYS A 12 -8.13 -8.79 -18.71
CA CYS A 12 -9.20 -9.61 -18.19
C CYS A 12 -8.81 -10.17 -16.82
N GLN A 13 -9.47 -9.71 -15.81
CA GLN A 13 -9.43 -10.39 -14.51
C GLN A 13 -10.14 -11.75 -14.67
N ARG A 14 -9.42 -12.83 -14.41
CA ARG A 14 -9.95 -14.21 -14.55
C ARG A 14 -11.17 -14.48 -13.68
N TYR A 15 -11.36 -13.68 -12.64
CA TYR A 15 -12.50 -13.79 -11.73
C TYR A 15 -12.99 -12.39 -11.35
N PRO A 16 -14.31 -12.15 -11.33
CA PRO A 16 -14.84 -10.90 -10.82
C PRO A 16 -14.42 -10.74 -9.36
N HIS A 17 -13.92 -9.58 -8.99
CA HIS A 17 -13.72 -9.22 -7.60
C HIS A 17 -15.08 -9.20 -6.90
N ARG A 18 -15.51 -10.35 -6.40
CA ARG A 18 -16.67 -10.39 -5.54
C ARG A 18 -16.31 -9.62 -4.28
N ARG A 19 -17.16 -8.66 -3.90
CA ARG A 19 -17.08 -8.07 -2.56
C ARG A 19 -17.06 -9.23 -1.57
N LYS A 20 -15.90 -9.48 -0.97
CA LYS A 20 -15.80 -10.48 0.07
C LYS A 20 -16.66 -10.01 1.23
N HIS A 21 -17.72 -10.73 1.53
CA HIS A 21 -18.44 -10.53 2.77
C HIS A 21 -17.43 -10.52 3.93
N HIS A 22 -17.60 -9.62 4.87
CA HIS A 22 -16.80 -9.32 6.07
C HIS A 22 -16.35 -10.50 6.96
N LYS A 23 -16.23 -11.72 6.43
CA LYS A 23 -15.81 -12.90 7.20
C LYS A 23 -14.44 -12.77 7.87
N TYR A 24 -13.53 -11.96 7.27
CA TYR A 24 -12.17 -11.74 7.80
C TYR A 24 -12.11 -10.73 8.96
N TRP A 25 -13.19 -9.99 9.20
CA TRP A 25 -13.24 -8.94 10.22
C TRP A 25 -13.94 -9.38 11.51
N LYS A 26 -14.33 -10.66 11.62
CA LYS A 26 -14.94 -11.17 12.87
C LYS A 26 -13.92 -11.02 14.02
N GLY A 27 -14.19 -10.06 14.90
CA GLY A 27 -13.45 -9.82 16.14
C GLY A 27 -12.47 -8.64 16.14
N LYS A 28 -12.26 -7.94 15.01
CA LYS A 28 -11.46 -6.69 15.02
C LYS A 28 -12.41 -5.49 14.88
N PRO A 29 -12.29 -4.45 15.72
CA PRO A 29 -13.11 -3.26 15.60
C PRO A 29 -12.86 -2.59 14.24
N ALA A 30 -13.90 -2.07 13.61
CA ALA A 30 -13.78 -1.27 12.41
C ALA A 30 -12.98 0.01 12.73
N PRO A 31 -12.08 0.48 11.85
CA PRO A 31 -11.40 1.74 12.03
C PRO A 31 -12.41 2.89 12.00
N LEU A 32 -12.32 3.82 12.94
CA LEU A 32 -13.28 4.91 13.11
C LEU A 32 -12.71 6.29 12.76
N LYS A 33 -11.41 6.47 12.94
CA LYS A 33 -10.72 7.75 12.72
C LYS A 33 -9.41 7.54 11.99
N PHE A 34 -8.87 8.63 11.43
CA PHE A 34 -7.56 8.62 10.77
C PHE A 34 -6.49 7.98 11.66
N GLY A 35 -5.68 7.13 11.06
CA GLY A 35 -4.59 6.43 11.73
C GLY A 35 -4.96 5.14 12.47
N ASP A 36 -6.26 4.84 12.67
CA ASP A 36 -6.66 3.59 13.33
C ASP A 36 -6.20 2.37 12.54
N GLN A 37 -6.33 2.42 11.21
CA GLN A 37 -5.84 1.39 10.32
C GLN A 37 -5.47 1.95 8.96
N ILE A 38 -4.21 1.76 8.59
CA ILE A 38 -3.67 2.17 7.31
C ILE A 38 -3.27 0.97 6.46
N THR A 39 -3.18 1.19 5.16
CA THR A 39 -2.52 0.31 4.21
C THR A 39 -1.32 1.03 3.61
N ALA A 40 -0.27 0.30 3.26
CA ALA A 40 0.87 0.86 2.55
C ALA A 40 1.40 -0.14 1.52
N ASP A 41 1.80 0.39 0.37
CA ASP A 41 2.41 -0.37 -0.72
C ASP A 41 3.44 0.47 -1.46
N HIS A 42 4.43 -0.20 -2.09
CA HIS A 42 5.42 0.45 -2.92
C HIS A 42 5.12 0.25 -4.41
N ILE A 43 5.26 1.31 -5.18
CA ILE A 43 5.31 1.28 -6.64
C ILE A 43 6.76 1.48 -7.04
N VAL A 44 7.28 0.61 -7.92
CA VAL A 44 8.67 0.66 -8.38
C VAL A 44 8.72 0.89 -9.89
N ALA A 45 9.53 1.86 -10.31
CA ALA A 45 9.83 2.08 -11.71
C ALA A 45 10.93 1.11 -12.17
N TYR A 46 10.59 0.25 -13.13
CA TYR A 46 11.52 -0.76 -13.67
C TYR A 46 12.31 -0.28 -14.88
N SER A 47 12.03 0.90 -15.40
CA SER A 47 12.70 1.48 -16.57
C SER A 47 12.79 2.99 -16.43
N GLU A 48 13.75 3.59 -17.13
CA GLU A 48 13.91 5.07 -17.19
C GLU A 48 12.63 5.78 -17.67
N ARG A 49 11.86 5.14 -18.58
CA ARG A 49 10.59 5.70 -19.09
C ARG A 49 9.46 5.72 -18.06
N SER A 50 9.56 4.94 -16.99
CA SER A 50 8.58 4.86 -15.90
C SER A 50 9.00 5.62 -14.65
N MET A 51 10.17 6.25 -14.67
CA MET A 51 10.64 7.09 -13.57
C MET A 51 9.79 8.35 -13.42
N GLY A 52 9.75 8.88 -12.21
CA GLY A 52 9.15 10.18 -11.92
C GLY A 52 9.88 11.32 -12.65
N VAL A 53 9.19 12.45 -12.82
CA VAL A 53 9.73 13.63 -13.51
C VAL A 53 11.03 14.15 -12.86
N THR A 54 11.18 13.94 -11.56
CA THR A 54 12.33 14.31 -10.74
C THR A 54 13.40 13.22 -10.65
N GLY A 55 13.25 12.13 -11.42
CA GLY A 55 14.18 11.00 -11.39
C GLY A 55 13.88 9.98 -10.29
N ASP A 56 12.67 10.01 -9.73
CA ASP A 56 12.26 9.08 -8.69
C ASP A 56 12.09 7.66 -9.24
N HIS A 57 12.71 6.68 -8.58
CA HIS A 57 12.65 5.27 -8.97
C HIS A 57 11.55 4.48 -8.28
N ALA A 58 10.93 5.05 -7.26
CA ALA A 58 9.86 4.42 -6.51
C ALA A 58 8.84 5.45 -6.02
N ALA A 59 7.72 4.96 -5.55
CA ALA A 59 6.78 5.72 -4.74
C ALA A 59 6.25 4.81 -3.64
N VAL A 60 5.86 5.39 -2.51
CA VAL A 60 5.05 4.71 -1.50
C VAL A 60 3.67 5.32 -1.48
N VAL A 61 2.65 4.48 -1.44
CA VAL A 61 1.26 4.90 -1.31
C VAL A 61 0.76 4.50 0.06
N PHE A 62 0.23 5.46 0.80
CA PHE A 62 -0.47 5.22 2.06
C PHE A 62 -1.97 5.41 1.87
N GLY A 63 -2.75 4.58 2.51
CA GLY A 63 -4.20 4.68 2.50
C GLY A 63 -4.78 4.51 3.90
N ASP A 64 -5.59 5.45 4.34
CA ASP A 64 -6.36 5.33 5.57
C ASP A 64 -7.70 4.65 5.30
N ARG A 65 -8.01 3.63 6.07
CA ARG A 65 -9.22 2.83 5.86
C ARG A 65 -10.45 3.38 6.57
N ALA A 66 -10.29 4.26 7.54
CA ALA A 66 -11.41 4.87 8.24
C ALA A 66 -12.10 5.93 7.39
N ILE A 67 -11.29 6.81 6.79
CA ILE A 67 -11.78 7.97 6.03
C ILE A 67 -11.62 7.82 4.52
N GLY A 68 -10.95 6.77 4.05
CA GLY A 68 -10.71 6.53 2.62
C GLY A 68 -9.73 7.51 1.98
N TYR A 69 -8.84 8.11 2.76
CA TYR A 69 -7.82 9.03 2.26
C TYR A 69 -6.59 8.28 1.78
N PHE A 70 -6.19 8.54 0.54
CA PHE A 70 -5.00 7.93 -0.08
C PHE A 70 -4.06 9.02 -0.58
N GLU A 71 -2.77 8.82 -0.39
CA GLU A 71 -1.73 9.70 -0.88
C GLU A 71 -0.47 8.93 -1.26
N GLY A 72 0.19 9.37 -2.35
CA GLY A 72 1.42 8.79 -2.86
C GLY A 72 2.59 9.76 -2.71
N PHE A 73 3.72 9.24 -2.23
CA PHE A 73 4.97 10.00 -2.07
C PHE A 73 6.03 9.45 -3.02
N PRO A 74 6.56 10.27 -3.93
CA PRO A 74 7.69 9.87 -4.76
C PRO A 74 8.93 9.66 -3.89
N LEU A 75 9.73 8.66 -4.25
CA LEU A 75 10.93 8.28 -3.54
C LEU A 75 12.09 8.15 -4.53
N VAL A 76 13.22 8.75 -4.23
CA VAL A 76 14.46 8.56 -5.01
C VAL A 76 14.85 7.08 -5.08
N GLY A 77 14.55 6.32 -4.03
CA GLY A 77 14.76 4.89 -3.98
C GLY A 77 13.93 4.22 -2.89
N LYS A 78 13.66 2.94 -3.09
CA LYS A 78 12.92 2.09 -2.16
C LYS A 78 13.80 1.75 -0.94
N THR A 79 13.90 2.69 0.01
CA THR A 79 14.67 2.52 1.25
C THR A 79 13.79 2.73 2.47
N THR A 80 14.16 2.11 3.59
CA THR A 80 13.46 2.29 4.87
C THR A 80 13.46 3.76 5.31
N SER A 81 14.58 4.48 5.12
CA SER A 81 14.70 5.90 5.49
C SER A 81 13.71 6.77 4.75
N ASN A 82 13.64 6.61 3.40
CA ASN A 82 12.72 7.38 2.56
C ASN A 82 11.26 7.04 2.90
N THR A 83 10.96 5.77 3.13
CA THR A 83 9.62 5.31 3.51
C THR A 83 9.21 5.85 4.88
N CYS A 84 10.12 5.85 5.87
CA CYS A 84 9.88 6.46 7.18
C CYS A 84 9.61 7.97 7.07
N HIS A 85 10.38 8.67 6.24
CA HIS A 85 10.17 10.10 6.02
C HIS A 85 8.79 10.38 5.41
N ALA A 86 8.43 9.64 4.36
CA ALA A 86 7.11 9.73 3.73
C ALA A 86 5.97 9.44 4.72
N LEU A 87 6.12 8.39 5.55
CA LEU A 87 5.12 8.07 6.57
C LEU A 87 4.93 9.21 7.58
N ARG A 88 6.03 9.86 8.00
CA ARG A 88 5.96 11.02 8.92
C ARG A 88 5.28 12.22 8.29
N LEU A 89 5.57 12.50 7.01
CA LEU A 89 4.90 13.58 6.28
C LEU A 89 3.40 13.31 6.16
N TRP A 90 3.03 12.08 5.81
CA TRP A 90 1.64 11.69 5.65
C TRP A 90 0.85 11.68 6.95
N ALA A 91 1.42 11.12 8.01
CA ALA A 91 0.77 11.03 9.31
C ALA A 91 0.71 12.39 10.04
N GLY A 92 1.65 13.29 9.74
CA GLY A 92 1.75 14.58 10.45
C GLY A 92 1.94 14.37 11.96
N SER A 93 1.01 14.92 12.74
CA SER A 93 0.95 14.76 14.20
C SER A 93 0.10 13.57 14.66
N ASP A 94 -0.60 12.91 13.72
CA ASP A 94 -1.52 11.83 14.07
C ASP A 94 -0.78 10.53 14.37
N LYS A 95 -1.29 9.80 15.34
CA LYS A 95 -0.73 8.50 15.71
C LYS A 95 -1.31 7.41 14.83
N ILE A 96 -0.43 6.68 14.15
CA ILE A 96 -0.81 5.47 13.43
C ILE A 96 -0.84 4.29 14.41
N VAL A 97 -1.98 3.63 14.52
CA VAL A 97 -2.19 2.51 15.45
C VAL A 97 -1.81 1.19 14.81
N ARG A 98 -2.30 0.95 13.60
CA ARG A 98 -2.11 -0.32 12.89
C ARG A 98 -1.88 -0.10 11.40
N ALA A 99 -0.95 -0.86 10.84
CA ALA A 99 -0.69 -0.90 9.41
C ALA A 99 -0.93 -2.30 8.85
N TRP A 100 -1.44 -2.35 7.64
CA TRP A 100 -1.55 -3.55 6.83
C TRP A 100 -0.74 -3.35 5.56
N THR A 101 0.29 -4.17 5.35
CA THR A 101 1.20 -4.02 4.19
C THR A 101 1.52 -5.37 3.55
N ASP A 102 2.22 -5.33 2.43
CA ASP A 102 2.90 -6.50 1.89
C ASP A 102 4.12 -6.89 2.76
N ASN A 103 4.82 -7.96 2.36
CA ASN A 103 6.02 -8.44 3.05
C ASN A 103 7.31 -7.71 2.63
N SER A 104 7.22 -6.48 2.12
CA SER A 104 8.38 -5.66 1.77
C SER A 104 9.25 -5.40 3.01
N PRO A 105 10.55 -5.73 3.00
CA PRO A 105 11.42 -5.52 4.15
C PRO A 105 11.51 -4.06 4.56
N GLU A 106 11.41 -3.13 3.62
CA GLU A 106 11.45 -1.69 3.89
C GLU A 106 10.21 -1.22 4.65
N LEU A 107 9.01 -1.74 4.28
CA LEU A 107 7.77 -1.44 4.99
C LEU A 107 7.78 -2.06 6.40
N ILE A 108 8.24 -3.31 6.52
CA ILE A 108 8.39 -3.98 7.81
C ILE A 108 9.30 -3.15 8.74
N ALA A 109 10.47 -2.76 8.25
CA ALA A 109 11.42 -1.96 9.02
C ALA A 109 10.85 -0.58 9.38
N THR A 110 10.11 0.05 8.46
CA THR A 110 9.44 1.33 8.70
C THR A 110 8.40 1.23 9.81
N MET A 111 7.53 0.23 9.77
CA MET A 111 6.49 0.05 10.79
C MET A 111 7.09 -0.27 12.16
N ASN A 112 8.15 -1.09 12.21
CA ASN A 112 8.88 -1.38 13.44
C ASN A 112 9.55 -0.12 14.01
N ALA A 113 10.23 0.67 13.20
CA ALA A 113 10.87 1.91 13.61
C ALA A 113 9.85 2.96 14.11
N SER A 114 8.65 2.97 13.53
CA SER A 114 7.57 3.86 13.90
C SER A 114 6.69 3.32 15.05
N LYS A 115 7.00 2.13 15.58
CA LYS A 115 6.24 1.45 16.65
C LYS A 115 4.76 1.24 16.28
N VAL A 116 4.47 1.03 15.01
CA VAL A 116 3.14 0.75 14.48
C VAL A 116 2.88 -0.75 14.55
N VAL A 117 1.73 -1.17 15.05
CA VAL A 117 1.32 -2.58 15.01
C VAL A 117 1.15 -2.99 13.54
N HIS A 118 1.88 -4.02 13.13
CA HIS A 118 2.00 -4.37 11.73
C HIS A 118 1.41 -5.76 11.44
N ASP A 119 0.35 -5.79 10.66
CA ASP A 119 -0.21 -7.01 10.05
C ASP A 119 0.29 -7.11 8.61
N ARG A 120 0.62 -8.32 8.15
CA ARG A 120 1.17 -8.57 6.80
C ARG A 120 0.19 -9.37 5.96
N SER A 121 0.25 -9.16 4.65
CA SER A 121 -0.45 -10.01 3.71
C SER A 121 0.14 -11.43 3.69
N THR A 122 -0.70 -12.41 3.47
CA THR A 122 -0.24 -13.79 3.29
C THR A 122 0.46 -13.90 1.94
N GLN A 123 1.67 -14.44 1.94
CA GLN A 123 2.46 -14.65 0.73
C GLN A 123 1.65 -15.47 -0.30
N GLY A 124 1.61 -15.01 -1.53
CA GLY A 124 0.84 -15.66 -2.60
C GLY A 124 -0.68 -15.37 -2.59
N GLN A 125 -1.16 -14.53 -1.68
CA GLN A 125 -2.56 -14.09 -1.65
C GLN A 125 -2.66 -12.56 -1.72
N PRO A 126 -2.47 -11.95 -2.91
CA PRO A 126 -2.51 -10.49 -3.07
C PRO A 126 -3.85 -9.87 -2.66
N GLN A 127 -4.92 -10.66 -2.60
CA GLN A 127 -6.25 -10.23 -2.19
C GLN A 127 -6.38 -9.92 -0.69
N THR A 128 -5.34 -10.19 0.12
CA THR A 128 -5.34 -9.85 1.56
C THR A 128 -4.92 -8.41 1.82
N ASN A 129 -4.44 -7.68 0.81
CA ASN A 129 -4.02 -6.28 0.92
C ASN A 129 -5.14 -5.26 0.66
N GLY A 130 -6.28 -5.69 0.16
CA GLY A 130 -7.35 -4.79 -0.27
C GLY A 130 -8.61 -4.86 0.55
#